data_1374d6919b97bb0e3e6357367a584a9c
#
_entry.id   1374d6919b97bb0e3e6357367a584a9c
#
_cell.length_a   1.000
_cell.length_b   1.000
_cell.length_c   1.000
_cell.angle_alpha   90.00
_cell.angle_beta   90.00
_cell.angle_gamma   90.00
#
_symmetry.space_group_name_H-M   'P 1'
#
loop_
_entity.id
_entity.type
_entity.pdbx_description
1 polymer ?
#
loop_
_entity_poly.entity_id
_entity_poly.type
_entity_poly.pdbx_seq_one_letter_code
_entity_poly.pdbx_strand_id
1 'polypeptide(L)'
;MDYKIEKLKINELKETLKLVTLVFDEFERPDYTEEGVQNFYKFANFDNISKCLKENYEIYVAKIENKIVGMICVRDRQHINLLFVDKQYHRKGIARNLIEKIKSICQTKVLTLNSSPYAIPFYHKIGFNDVSEMQEVDGIKFVSMKLQFE
;
A
#
# COMPACT_ATOMS: atom_id res chain seq x y z
N MET A 1 5.42 -16.11 14.77
CA MET A 1 4.64 -16.27 13.53
C MET A 1 5.55 -16.00 12.35
N ASP A 2 5.75 -17.01 11.53
CA ASP A 2 6.65 -16.90 10.40
C ASP A 2 5.90 -16.53 9.14
N TYR A 3 6.39 -15.53 8.44
CA TYR A 3 5.87 -15.14 7.14
C TYR A 3 7.04 -14.81 6.22
N LYS A 4 6.77 -14.88 4.91
CA LYS A 4 7.75 -14.54 3.88
C LYS A 4 7.27 -13.36 3.07
N ILE A 5 8.19 -12.50 2.67
CA ILE A 5 7.89 -11.41 1.75
C ILE A 5 8.51 -11.76 0.41
N GLU A 6 7.67 -11.82 -0.62
CA GLU A 6 8.06 -12.22 -1.97
C GLU A 6 7.46 -11.28 -3.00
N LYS A 7 8.09 -11.21 -4.17
CA LYS A 7 7.50 -10.50 -5.29
C LYS A 7 6.25 -11.23 -5.74
N LEU A 8 5.19 -10.51 -6.05
CA LEU A 8 3.92 -11.06 -6.51
C LEU A 8 4.11 -11.90 -7.78
N LYS A 9 3.49 -13.07 -7.82
CA LYS A 9 3.31 -13.83 -9.07
C LYS A 9 1.97 -13.44 -9.65
N ILE A 10 1.89 -13.34 -10.99
CA ILE A 10 0.66 -12.83 -11.62
C ILE A 10 -0.59 -13.65 -11.27
N ASN A 11 -0.44 -14.95 -11.05
CA ASN A 11 -1.56 -15.79 -10.65
C ASN A 11 -2.03 -15.55 -9.21
N GLU A 12 -1.34 -14.69 -8.46
CA GLU A 12 -1.71 -14.30 -7.09
C GLU A 12 -2.43 -12.97 -7.05
N LEU A 13 -2.58 -12.29 -8.18
CA LEU A 13 -3.12 -10.93 -8.19
C LEU A 13 -4.58 -10.88 -7.72
N LYS A 14 -5.40 -11.83 -8.15
CA LYS A 14 -6.81 -11.86 -7.72
C LYS A 14 -6.95 -11.97 -6.22
N GLU A 15 -6.19 -12.88 -5.61
CA GLU A 15 -6.20 -13.05 -4.16
C GLU A 15 -5.72 -11.78 -3.45
N THR A 16 -4.68 -11.17 -3.99
CA THR A 16 -4.13 -9.93 -3.43
C THR A 16 -5.15 -8.79 -3.47
N LEU A 17 -5.86 -8.64 -4.58
CA LEU A 17 -6.86 -7.59 -4.70
C LEU A 17 -8.10 -7.84 -3.84
N LYS A 18 -8.43 -9.09 -3.56
CA LYS A 18 -9.47 -9.41 -2.56
C LYS A 18 -9.08 -8.88 -1.19
N LEU A 19 -7.83 -9.08 -0.80
CA LEU A 19 -7.31 -8.55 0.46
C LEU A 19 -7.42 -7.03 0.49
N VAL A 20 -7.01 -6.36 -0.60
CA VAL A 20 -7.09 -4.90 -0.70
C VAL A 20 -8.53 -4.43 -0.49
N THR A 21 -9.49 -5.06 -1.16
CA THR A 21 -10.90 -4.71 -1.05
C THR A 21 -11.41 -4.85 0.39
N LEU A 22 -11.10 -5.97 1.04
CA LEU A 22 -11.56 -6.21 2.42
C LEU A 22 -11.03 -5.15 3.38
N VAL A 23 -9.74 -4.86 3.30
CA VAL A 23 -9.11 -3.93 4.24
C VAL A 23 -9.50 -2.48 3.92
N PHE A 24 -9.51 -2.12 2.64
CA PHE A 24 -9.92 -0.77 2.24
C PHE A 24 -11.35 -0.48 2.68
N ASP A 25 -12.28 -1.39 2.41
CA ASP A 25 -13.69 -1.17 2.72
C ASP A 25 -13.92 -1.00 4.21
N GLU A 26 -13.17 -1.71 5.05
CA GLU A 26 -13.35 -1.61 6.50
C GLU A 26 -12.69 -0.37 7.09
N PHE A 27 -11.47 -0.04 6.69
CA PHE A 27 -10.64 0.94 7.41
C PHE A 27 -10.51 2.29 6.71
N GLU A 28 -10.61 2.34 5.38
CA GLU A 28 -10.36 3.58 4.64
C GLU A 28 -11.59 4.14 3.97
N ARG A 29 -12.45 3.28 3.43
CA ARG A 29 -13.66 3.71 2.74
C ARG A 29 -14.52 4.71 3.53
N PRO A 30 -14.65 4.61 4.87
CA PRO A 30 -15.47 5.57 5.61
C PRO A 30 -15.01 7.03 5.47
N ASP A 31 -13.74 7.25 5.14
CA ASP A 31 -13.19 8.61 4.95
C ASP A 31 -13.27 9.08 3.50
N TYR A 32 -13.82 8.28 2.60
CA TYR A 32 -13.90 8.60 1.18
C TYR A 32 -15.31 9.00 0.80
N THR A 33 -15.45 9.92 -0.16
CA THR A 33 -16.76 10.16 -0.79
C THR A 33 -17.05 9.00 -1.75
N GLU A 34 -18.29 8.92 -2.24
CA GLU A 34 -18.65 7.92 -3.25
C GLU A 34 -17.76 8.02 -4.48
N GLU A 35 -17.49 9.25 -4.94
CA GLU A 35 -16.56 9.51 -6.04
C GLU A 35 -15.16 8.97 -5.72
N GLY A 36 -14.70 9.22 -4.50
CA GLY A 36 -13.38 8.74 -4.07
C GLY A 36 -13.27 7.23 -4.05
N VAL A 37 -14.31 6.54 -3.60
CA VAL A 37 -14.35 5.07 -3.63
C VAL A 37 -14.26 4.58 -5.07
N GLN A 38 -15.04 5.18 -5.99
CA GLN A 38 -14.99 4.80 -7.39
C GLN A 38 -13.60 5.04 -7.99
N ASN A 39 -12.97 6.16 -7.65
CA ASN A 39 -11.63 6.48 -8.14
C ASN A 39 -10.58 5.51 -7.58
N PHE A 40 -10.73 5.11 -6.32
CA PHE A 40 -9.85 4.10 -5.74
C PHE A 40 -9.92 2.80 -6.54
N TYR A 41 -11.13 2.32 -6.85
CA TYR A 41 -11.29 1.06 -7.57
C TYR A 41 -11.02 1.18 -9.08
N LYS A 42 -11.00 2.38 -9.64
CA LYS A 42 -10.49 2.59 -11.00
C LYS A 42 -9.00 2.31 -11.08
N PHE A 43 -8.28 2.53 -9.99
CA PHE A 43 -6.87 2.16 -9.91
C PHE A 43 -6.71 0.71 -9.46
N ALA A 44 -7.33 0.34 -8.34
CA ALA A 44 -7.11 -0.95 -7.67
C ALA A 44 -8.05 -2.03 -8.20
N ASN A 45 -7.91 -2.35 -9.48
CA ASN A 45 -8.67 -3.43 -10.11
C ASN A 45 -7.71 -4.30 -10.93
N PHE A 46 -8.18 -5.50 -11.27
CA PHE A 46 -7.33 -6.50 -11.92
C PHE A 46 -6.74 -5.99 -13.24
N ASP A 47 -7.59 -5.44 -14.10
CA ASP A 47 -7.13 -5.02 -15.43
C ASP A 47 -6.11 -3.89 -15.36
N ASN A 48 -6.37 -2.88 -14.55
CA ASN A 48 -5.46 -1.75 -14.43
C ASN A 48 -4.15 -2.14 -13.76
N ILE A 49 -4.21 -2.89 -12.67
CA ILE A 49 -2.99 -3.30 -11.97
C ILE A 49 -2.15 -4.23 -12.83
N SER A 50 -2.79 -5.16 -13.58
CA SER A 50 -2.06 -6.01 -14.51
C SER A 50 -1.26 -5.19 -15.52
N LYS A 51 -1.86 -4.10 -16.01
CA LYS A 51 -1.21 -3.17 -16.93
C LYS A 51 -0.03 -2.45 -16.26
N CYS A 52 -0.26 -1.93 -15.05
CA CYS A 52 0.77 -1.24 -14.28
C CYS A 52 1.98 -2.12 -14.02
N LEU A 53 1.75 -3.40 -13.73
CA LEU A 53 2.83 -4.34 -13.44
C LEU A 53 3.72 -4.64 -14.65
N LYS A 54 3.22 -4.38 -15.85
CA LYS A 54 4.03 -4.51 -17.08
C LYS A 54 4.90 -3.29 -17.34
N GLU A 55 4.74 -2.25 -16.57
CA GLU A 55 5.48 -1.00 -16.72
C GLU A 55 6.37 -0.77 -15.50
N ASN A 56 6.10 0.28 -14.74
CA ASN A 56 6.98 0.72 -13.67
C ASN A 56 6.45 0.47 -12.26
N TYR A 57 5.48 -0.43 -12.10
CA TYR A 57 4.93 -0.81 -10.81
C TYR A 57 5.38 -2.21 -10.41
N GLU A 58 5.53 -2.43 -9.11
CA GLU A 58 5.85 -3.73 -8.54
C GLU A 58 4.98 -3.96 -7.32
N ILE A 59 4.62 -5.23 -7.08
CA ILE A 59 3.91 -5.62 -5.87
C ILE A 59 4.72 -6.69 -5.15
N TYR A 60 4.84 -6.53 -3.83
CA TYR A 60 5.38 -7.54 -2.94
C TYR A 60 4.28 -7.98 -1.99
N VAL A 61 4.27 -9.25 -1.64
CA VAL A 61 3.25 -9.83 -0.77
C VAL A 61 3.88 -10.51 0.43
N ALA A 62 3.18 -10.47 1.56
CA ALA A 62 3.54 -11.23 2.74
C ALA A 62 2.66 -12.47 2.78
N LYS A 63 3.28 -13.64 2.95
CA LYS A 63 2.58 -14.94 2.95
C LYS A 63 2.83 -15.71 4.22
N ILE A 64 1.76 -16.29 4.74
CA ILE A 64 1.82 -17.28 5.81
C ILE A 64 1.25 -18.57 5.22
N GLU A 65 2.08 -19.61 5.10
CA GLU A 65 1.67 -20.91 4.56
C GLU A 65 0.92 -20.78 3.23
N ASN A 66 1.47 -20.01 2.30
CA ASN A 66 0.89 -19.75 0.98
C ASN A 66 -0.35 -18.86 0.96
N LYS A 67 -0.81 -18.38 2.13
CA LYS A 67 -1.91 -17.42 2.18
C LYS A 67 -1.34 -16.01 2.18
N ILE A 68 -1.85 -15.15 1.31
CA ILE A 68 -1.45 -13.74 1.25
C ILE A 68 -2.14 -12.98 2.38
N VAL A 69 -1.33 -12.40 3.27
CA VAL A 69 -1.83 -11.66 4.44
C VAL A 69 -1.47 -10.18 4.42
N GLY A 70 -0.68 -9.75 3.45
CA GLY A 70 -0.34 -8.33 3.28
C GLY A 70 0.24 -8.09 1.90
N MET A 71 0.19 -6.82 1.47
CA MET A 71 0.73 -6.43 0.17
C MET A 71 1.19 -4.99 0.16
N ILE A 72 2.14 -4.69 -0.70
CA ILE A 72 2.58 -3.33 -0.98
C ILE A 72 2.77 -3.17 -2.48
N CYS A 73 2.25 -2.06 -3.02
CA CYS A 73 2.41 -1.70 -4.43
C CYS A 73 3.23 -0.43 -4.51
N VAL A 74 4.27 -0.42 -5.32
CA VAL A 74 5.18 0.71 -5.45
C VAL A 74 5.40 1.05 -6.91
N ARG A 75 5.44 2.35 -7.22
CA ARG A 75 5.76 2.88 -8.55
C ARG A 75 7.20 3.42 -8.53
N ASP A 76 7.98 3.05 -9.54
CA ASP A 76 9.37 3.50 -9.70
C ASP A 76 10.25 3.16 -8.50
N ARG A 77 9.87 2.13 -7.74
CA ARG A 77 10.55 1.72 -6.50
C ARG A 77 10.68 2.86 -5.49
N GLN A 78 9.79 3.83 -5.56
CA GLN A 78 9.90 5.05 -4.77
C GLN A 78 8.56 5.51 -4.19
N HIS A 79 7.48 5.48 -4.96
CA HIS A 79 6.18 5.95 -4.50
C HIS A 79 5.27 4.77 -4.13
N ILE A 80 4.90 4.68 -2.86
CA ILE A 80 4.02 3.63 -2.36
C ILE A 80 2.58 4.00 -2.70
N ASN A 81 1.93 3.18 -3.53
CA ASN A 81 0.55 3.41 -3.96
C ASN A 81 -0.47 2.69 -3.10
N LEU A 82 -0.13 1.47 -2.66
CA LEU A 82 -1.02 0.62 -1.86
C LEU A 82 -0.21 -0.07 -0.78
N LEU A 83 -0.75 -0.14 0.42
CA LEU A 83 -0.18 -0.92 1.51
C LEU A 83 -1.32 -1.41 2.38
N PHE A 84 -1.58 -2.70 2.35
CA PHE A 84 -2.70 -3.30 3.06
C PHE A 84 -2.28 -4.60 3.73
N VAL A 85 -2.71 -4.78 4.98
CA VAL A 85 -2.44 -5.99 5.76
C VAL A 85 -3.77 -6.49 6.32
N ASP A 86 -4.00 -7.81 6.24
CA ASP A 86 -5.19 -8.46 6.77
C ASP A 86 -5.36 -8.07 8.23
N LYS A 87 -6.58 -7.73 8.62
CA LYS A 87 -6.92 -7.29 9.97
C LYS A 87 -6.42 -8.26 11.06
N GLN A 88 -6.50 -9.56 10.80
CA GLN A 88 -6.08 -10.58 11.77
C GLN A 88 -4.59 -10.53 12.05
N TYR A 89 -3.83 -9.91 11.19
CA TYR A 89 -2.37 -9.85 11.31
C TYR A 89 -1.84 -8.45 11.56
N HIS A 90 -2.70 -7.50 11.95
CA HIS A 90 -2.28 -6.15 12.32
C HIS A 90 -1.40 -6.21 13.57
N ARG A 91 -0.52 -5.21 13.71
CA ARG A 91 0.39 -5.05 14.86
C ARG A 91 1.42 -6.17 15.00
N LYS A 92 1.71 -6.88 13.93
CA LYS A 92 2.74 -7.93 13.91
C LYS A 92 3.97 -7.56 13.10
N GLY A 93 4.07 -6.30 12.69
CA GLY A 93 5.23 -5.79 11.97
C GLY A 93 5.22 -6.08 10.48
N ILE A 94 4.14 -6.64 9.93
CA ILE A 94 4.10 -7.01 8.50
C ILE A 94 4.17 -5.77 7.61
N ALA A 95 3.38 -4.73 7.91
CA ALA A 95 3.40 -3.51 7.11
C ALA A 95 4.78 -2.85 7.15
N ARG A 96 5.40 -2.79 8.33
CA ARG A 96 6.75 -2.25 8.48
C ARG A 96 7.74 -3.03 7.64
N ASN A 97 7.67 -4.35 7.64
CA ASN A 97 8.61 -5.18 6.90
C ASN A 97 8.38 -5.13 5.39
N LEU A 98 7.13 -4.90 4.95
CA LEU A 98 6.87 -4.64 3.54
C LEU A 98 7.54 -3.32 3.11
N ILE A 99 7.48 -2.29 3.94
CA ILE A 99 8.17 -1.03 3.66
C ILE A 99 9.69 -1.23 3.66
N GLU A 100 10.22 -2.04 4.61
CA GLU A 100 11.66 -2.35 4.62
C GLU A 100 12.08 -3.04 3.33
N LYS A 101 11.22 -3.89 2.77
CA LYS A 101 11.51 -4.51 1.47
C LYS A 101 11.65 -3.45 0.38
N ILE A 102 10.76 -2.47 0.34
CA ILE A 102 10.84 -1.39 -0.66
C ILE A 102 12.09 -0.55 -0.43
N LYS A 103 12.43 -0.26 0.83
CA LYS A 103 13.67 0.47 1.13
C LYS A 103 14.89 -0.26 0.55
N SER A 104 14.88 -1.58 0.58
CA SER A 104 16.01 -2.39 0.11
C SER A 104 16.21 -2.30 -1.41
N ILE A 105 15.19 -1.94 -2.17
CA ILE A 105 15.27 -1.82 -3.64
C ILE A 105 15.22 -0.38 -4.14
N CYS A 106 14.98 0.57 -3.25
CA CYS A 106 14.87 1.99 -3.58
C CYS A 106 16.26 2.60 -3.73
N GLN A 107 16.57 3.11 -4.92
CA GLN A 107 17.91 3.66 -5.19
C GLN A 107 18.07 5.10 -4.70
N THR A 108 16.97 5.86 -4.69
CA THR A 108 17.01 7.29 -4.32
C THR A 108 17.12 7.51 -2.81
N LYS A 109 16.87 6.47 -2.01
CA LYS A 109 16.83 6.55 -0.55
C LYS A 109 15.74 7.48 -0.04
N VAL A 110 14.71 7.71 -0.86
CA VAL A 110 13.53 8.51 -0.51
C VAL A 110 12.28 7.74 -0.92
N LEU A 111 11.38 7.52 0.02
CA LEU A 111 10.06 6.97 -0.26
C LEU A 111 9.01 8.06 -0.09
N THR A 112 8.03 8.06 -0.98
CA THR A 112 6.89 8.98 -0.90
C THR A 112 5.59 8.18 -0.90
N LEU A 113 4.55 8.79 -0.35
CA LEU A 113 3.21 8.23 -0.41
C LEU A 113 2.18 9.33 -0.12
N ASN A 114 0.92 9.02 -0.41
CA ASN A 114 -0.21 9.82 -0.01
C ASN A 114 -1.01 9.00 0.99
N SER A 115 -1.00 9.40 2.27
CA SER A 115 -1.60 8.61 3.34
C SER A 115 -3.07 8.92 3.51
N SER A 116 -3.89 7.86 3.61
CA SER A 116 -5.27 8.02 4.07
C SER A 116 -5.27 8.57 5.51
N PRO A 117 -6.36 9.24 5.94
CA PRO A 117 -6.45 9.70 7.32
C PRO A 117 -6.23 8.59 8.34
N TYR A 118 -6.76 7.41 8.07
CA TYR A 118 -6.63 6.25 8.95
C TYR A 118 -5.17 5.87 9.19
N ALA A 119 -4.32 5.92 8.17
CA ALA A 119 -2.95 5.39 8.24
C ALA A 119 -1.91 6.42 8.70
N ILE A 120 -2.27 7.69 8.84
CA ILE A 120 -1.32 8.74 9.21
C ILE A 120 -0.50 8.40 10.47
N PRO A 121 -1.12 7.98 11.60
CA PRO A 121 -0.35 7.67 12.80
C PRO A 121 0.68 6.55 12.58
N PHE A 122 0.33 5.54 11.77
CA PHE A 122 1.24 4.46 11.46
C PHE A 122 2.48 4.98 10.73
N TYR A 123 2.27 5.80 9.70
CA TYR A 123 3.39 6.33 8.92
C TYR A 123 4.28 7.27 9.74
N HIS A 124 3.69 8.11 10.58
CA HIS A 124 4.47 8.94 11.51
C HIS A 124 5.35 8.07 12.40
N LYS A 125 4.80 7.00 12.92
CA LYS A 125 5.51 6.13 13.86
C LYS A 125 6.74 5.48 13.23
N ILE A 126 6.70 5.18 11.93
CA ILE A 126 7.84 4.56 11.26
C ILE A 126 8.77 5.58 10.61
N GLY A 127 8.52 6.87 10.81
CA GLY A 127 9.47 7.91 10.43
C GLY A 127 9.10 8.77 9.24
N PHE A 128 7.94 8.59 8.63
CA PHE A 128 7.49 9.47 7.56
C PHE A 128 7.12 10.84 8.09
N ASN A 129 7.43 11.86 7.33
CA ASN A 129 7.09 13.26 7.66
C ASN A 129 6.08 13.78 6.65
N ASP A 130 5.15 14.61 7.13
CA ASP A 130 4.18 15.28 6.27
C ASP A 130 4.92 16.28 5.37
N VAL A 131 4.59 16.26 4.07
CA VAL A 131 5.07 17.29 3.13
C VAL A 131 3.93 18.14 2.59
N SER A 132 2.72 17.89 3.06
CA SER A 132 1.54 18.72 2.74
C SER A 132 0.58 18.69 3.92
N GLU A 133 -0.39 19.61 3.89
CA GLU A 133 -1.55 19.53 4.77
C GLU A 133 -2.53 18.50 4.21
N MET A 134 -3.56 18.17 4.99
CA MET A 134 -4.66 17.32 4.53
C MET A 134 -5.29 17.96 3.30
N GLN A 135 -5.44 17.16 2.24
CA GLN A 135 -6.05 17.56 0.97
C GLN A 135 -7.20 16.63 0.64
N GLU A 136 -8.08 17.11 -0.23
CA GLU A 136 -9.09 16.24 -0.82
C GLU A 136 -9.06 16.48 -2.32
N VAL A 137 -8.82 15.40 -3.08
CA VAL A 137 -8.78 15.46 -4.55
C VAL A 137 -9.63 14.28 -5.06
N ASP A 138 -10.62 14.63 -5.89
CA ASP A 138 -11.51 13.62 -6.50
C ASP A 138 -12.15 12.69 -5.46
N GLY A 139 -12.52 13.27 -4.30
CA GLY A 139 -13.21 12.55 -3.24
C GLY A 139 -12.29 11.75 -2.33
N ILE A 140 -10.98 11.88 -2.49
CA ILE A 140 -9.99 11.16 -1.69
C ILE A 140 -9.26 12.14 -0.78
N LYS A 141 -9.34 11.91 0.53
CA LYS A 141 -8.60 12.70 1.52
C LYS A 141 -7.24 12.08 1.75
N PHE A 142 -6.21 12.88 1.76
CA PHE A 142 -4.86 12.36 2.00
C PHE A 142 -3.91 13.44 2.49
N VAL A 143 -2.82 12.98 3.11
CA VAL A 143 -1.65 13.82 3.44
C VAL A 143 -0.47 13.21 2.68
N SER A 144 0.23 14.04 1.91
CA SER A 144 1.44 13.59 1.23
C SER A 144 2.59 13.49 2.24
N MET A 145 3.33 12.41 2.18
CA MET A 145 4.39 12.10 3.14
C MET A 145 5.67 11.64 2.47
N LYS A 146 6.77 11.81 3.17
CA LYS A 146 8.10 11.44 2.68
C LYS A 146 8.92 10.81 3.80
N LEU A 147 9.68 9.78 3.45
CA LEU A 147 10.68 9.17 4.32
C LEU A 147 12.03 9.21 3.60
N GLN A 148 13.00 9.85 4.21
CA GLN A 148 14.38 9.84 3.73
C GLN A 148 15.18 8.92 4.62
N PHE A 149 15.98 8.03 4.02
CA PHE A 149 16.72 7.02 4.79
C PHE A 149 18.10 6.81 4.18
N GLU A 150 18.94 6.10 4.88
CA GLU A 150 20.31 5.82 4.46
C GLU A 150 20.50 4.41 3.90
#